data_e3de8128f933236fe7056654d9a4824e
#
_entry.id   e3de8128f933236fe7056654d9a4824e
#
_cell.length_a   1.000
_cell.length_b   1.000
_cell.length_c   1.000
_cell.angle_alpha   90.00
_cell.angle_beta   90.00
_cell.angle_gamma   90.00
#
_symmetry.space_group_name_H-M   'P 1'
#
loop_
_entity.id
_entity.type
_entity.pdbx_description
1 polymer ?
#
loop_
_entity_poly.entity_id
_entity_poly.type
_entity_poly.pdbx_seq_one_letter_code
_entity_poly.pdbx_strand_id
1 'polypeptide(L)'
;MSPLLRRALHPLVLLAFTLLSAFHTWPLLSKLKGHVAGGREDVLMNVWHLWWMRQAVWVDPQNPFFAPMLHWPLGAEMYWHTLALAKTVWGAVLVPWMPVEAAYNLVLFSCFVLTGYTAWLLMRYLLERAGFAPGLAAVAALAGACVFDFSRYHLSHATAHLNLTATEGIPLYLLFFLRWLDEGKRKWLVGLALAALYTLLCDYYYFLYIALFSFLWVVADRWRRGPLLSVGTLKDAGVRRAGMAALAAAVACLPGVMPLLLHLFPAPIGIQHGDSDYFTDLYAFFLPDTLSAWLEVMPQKVKAFSAEVVGKMSTNAEEAGTFLGWLTPLLAVFALWKGVPEGRRWTGLGLGYAVLSMGTVLSIGNSDLLSPVVPLAVLTLAVGWWPAWRGRAWHRDVTVLLALCTLVAFLSPLTSFGEPLWVQVPMPYVVFKHMVPLFSRGGMPVRFELITTLALGVL
;
A
#
# COMPACT_ATOMS: atom_id res chain seq x y z
N MET A 1 -13.05 30.79 6.42
CA MET A 1 -13.79 30.32 5.22
C MET A 1 -15.27 30.43 5.49
N SER A 2 -16.03 31.09 4.60
CA SER A 2 -17.48 31.24 4.75
C SER A 2 -18.21 29.88 4.71
N PRO A 3 -19.42 29.76 5.32
CA PRO A 3 -20.19 28.52 5.27
C PRO A 3 -20.53 28.06 3.85
N LEU A 4 -20.79 28.99 2.94
CA LEU A 4 -21.04 28.71 1.52
C LEU A 4 -19.81 28.12 0.84
N LEU A 5 -18.64 28.70 1.08
CA LEU A 5 -17.38 28.20 0.51
C LEU A 5 -17.04 26.78 1.05
N ARG A 6 -17.35 26.51 2.33
CA ARG A 6 -17.19 25.16 2.89
C ARG A 6 -18.07 24.12 2.21
N ARG A 7 -19.32 24.49 1.87
CA ARG A 7 -20.24 23.58 1.15
C ARG A 7 -19.83 23.38 -0.30
N ALA A 8 -19.36 24.42 -0.99
CA ALA A 8 -18.91 24.36 -2.37
C ALA A 8 -17.59 23.60 -2.55
N LEU A 9 -16.76 23.49 -1.50
CA LEU A 9 -15.42 22.90 -1.58
C LEU A 9 -15.46 21.41 -1.98
N HIS A 10 -16.39 20.62 -1.43
CA HIS A 10 -16.48 19.19 -1.73
C HIS A 10 -16.78 18.90 -3.21
N PRO A 11 -17.82 19.50 -3.82
CA PRO A 11 -18.08 19.31 -5.25
C PRO A 11 -16.94 19.85 -6.13
N LEU A 12 -16.28 20.95 -5.75
CA LEU A 12 -15.12 21.47 -6.49
C LEU A 12 -13.93 20.50 -6.46
N VAL A 13 -13.65 19.88 -5.33
CA VAL A 13 -12.58 18.87 -5.20
C VAL A 13 -12.94 17.61 -5.98
N LEU A 14 -14.18 17.15 -5.91
CA LEU A 14 -14.63 16.01 -6.75
C LEU A 14 -14.49 16.34 -8.23
N LEU A 15 -14.87 17.52 -8.67
CA LEU A 15 -14.67 17.96 -10.06
C LEU A 15 -13.17 18.00 -10.40
N ALA A 16 -12.32 18.54 -9.52
CA ALA A 16 -10.88 18.58 -9.75
C ALA A 16 -10.31 17.15 -9.94
N PHE A 17 -10.65 16.19 -9.07
CA PHE A 17 -10.20 14.80 -9.25
C PHE A 17 -10.82 14.14 -10.48
N THR A 18 -12.07 14.46 -10.84
CA THR A 18 -12.66 13.98 -12.11
C THR A 18 -11.84 14.45 -13.31
N LEU A 19 -11.46 15.73 -13.36
CA LEU A 19 -10.66 16.28 -14.45
C LEU A 19 -9.23 15.74 -14.47
N LEU A 20 -8.58 15.66 -13.30
CA LEU A 20 -7.24 15.08 -13.18
C LEU A 20 -7.23 13.61 -13.55
N SER A 21 -8.22 12.82 -13.09
CA SER A 21 -8.37 11.42 -13.47
C SER A 21 -8.59 11.27 -14.97
N ALA A 22 -9.42 12.12 -15.59
CA ALA A 22 -9.62 12.12 -17.02
C ALA A 22 -8.33 12.41 -17.80
N PHE A 23 -7.50 13.32 -17.28
CA PHE A 23 -6.19 13.64 -17.86
C PHE A 23 -5.21 12.47 -17.72
N HIS A 24 -5.06 11.91 -16.53
CA HIS A 24 -4.09 10.83 -16.28
C HIS A 24 -4.49 9.47 -16.87
N THR A 25 -5.78 9.24 -17.06
CA THR A 25 -6.28 8.01 -17.70
C THR A 25 -6.61 8.19 -19.19
N TRP A 26 -6.23 9.33 -19.78
CA TRP A 26 -6.47 9.55 -21.22
C TRP A 26 -5.85 8.42 -22.07
N PRO A 27 -6.60 7.85 -23.06
CA PRO A 27 -7.90 8.28 -23.64
C PRO A 27 -9.14 7.51 -23.11
N LEU A 28 -9.13 7.00 -21.89
CA LEU A 28 -10.16 6.10 -21.31
C LEU A 28 -11.60 6.57 -21.57
N LEU A 29 -11.91 7.83 -21.19
CA LEU A 29 -13.27 8.35 -21.33
C LEU A 29 -13.72 8.53 -22.79
N SER A 30 -12.78 8.73 -23.71
CA SER A 30 -13.10 8.84 -25.14
C SER A 30 -13.32 7.48 -25.81
N LYS A 31 -12.86 6.40 -25.17
CA LYS A 31 -12.92 5.01 -25.67
C LYS A 31 -13.66 4.08 -24.74
N LEU A 32 -14.69 4.58 -24.05
CA LEU A 32 -15.47 3.79 -23.07
C LEU A 32 -16.08 2.52 -23.68
N LYS A 33 -16.56 2.59 -24.94
CA LYS A 33 -17.19 1.46 -25.64
C LYS A 33 -16.24 0.83 -26.64
N GLY A 34 -16.32 -0.51 -26.75
CA GLY A 34 -15.52 -1.28 -27.69
C GLY A 34 -14.05 -1.42 -27.35
N HIS A 35 -13.61 -0.87 -26.21
CA HIS A 35 -12.25 -0.98 -25.70
C HIS A 35 -12.28 -1.25 -24.21
N VAL A 36 -11.27 -1.94 -23.70
CA VAL A 36 -11.06 -2.16 -22.27
C VAL A 36 -9.71 -1.54 -21.90
N ALA A 37 -9.67 -0.79 -20.83
CA ALA A 37 -8.43 -0.21 -20.33
C ALA A 37 -7.52 -1.29 -19.75
N GLY A 38 -6.24 -1.27 -20.13
CA GLY A 38 -5.19 -2.11 -19.55
C GLY A 38 -4.78 -3.30 -20.43
N GLY A 39 -4.08 -4.26 -19.82
CA GLY A 39 -3.56 -5.47 -20.43
C GLY A 39 -4.63 -6.51 -20.74
N ARG A 40 -4.21 -7.72 -21.20
CA ARG A 40 -5.19 -8.72 -21.68
C ARG A 40 -5.71 -9.65 -20.59
N GLU A 41 -4.85 -10.20 -19.75
CA GLU A 41 -5.18 -11.34 -18.89
C GLU A 41 -6.11 -10.99 -17.72
N ASP A 42 -5.61 -10.32 -16.70
CA ASP A 42 -6.36 -10.01 -15.48
C ASP A 42 -7.48 -8.99 -15.72
N VAL A 43 -7.33 -8.11 -16.70
CA VAL A 43 -8.37 -7.17 -17.10
C VAL A 43 -9.59 -7.89 -17.64
N LEU A 44 -9.41 -8.86 -18.55
CA LEU A 44 -10.52 -9.63 -19.11
C LEU A 44 -11.20 -10.49 -18.03
N MET A 45 -10.44 -11.00 -17.09
CA MET A 45 -10.98 -11.68 -15.91
C MET A 45 -11.89 -10.75 -15.10
N ASN A 46 -11.45 -9.52 -14.82
CA ASN A 46 -12.26 -8.53 -14.10
C ASN A 46 -13.53 -8.13 -14.87
N VAL A 47 -13.45 -7.96 -16.20
CA VAL A 47 -14.63 -7.73 -17.06
C VAL A 47 -15.60 -8.90 -16.96
N TRP A 48 -15.07 -10.13 -17.01
CA TRP A 48 -15.87 -11.35 -16.85
C TRP A 48 -16.53 -11.39 -15.46
N HIS A 49 -15.87 -10.98 -14.38
CA HIS A 49 -16.46 -10.91 -13.03
C HIS A 49 -17.70 -10.01 -12.98
N LEU A 50 -17.66 -8.84 -13.64
CA LEU A 50 -18.80 -7.93 -13.70
C LEU A 50 -20.00 -8.62 -14.41
N TRP A 51 -19.72 -9.26 -15.55
CA TRP A 51 -20.73 -10.00 -16.31
C TRP A 51 -21.29 -11.18 -15.50
N TRP A 52 -20.40 -11.98 -14.89
CA TRP A 52 -20.79 -13.14 -14.09
C TRP A 52 -21.63 -12.75 -12.88
N MET A 53 -21.22 -11.73 -12.14
CA MET A 53 -21.98 -11.24 -10.99
C MET A 53 -23.39 -10.83 -11.38
N ARG A 54 -23.53 -10.08 -12.49
CA ARG A 54 -24.84 -9.73 -13.02
C ARG A 54 -25.64 -10.99 -13.41
N GLN A 55 -25.01 -11.91 -14.12
CA GLN A 55 -25.67 -13.13 -14.57
C GLN A 55 -26.20 -13.94 -13.39
N ALA A 56 -25.32 -14.19 -12.39
CA ALA A 56 -25.63 -15.04 -11.24
C ALA A 56 -26.61 -14.41 -10.24
N VAL A 57 -26.69 -13.07 -10.16
CA VAL A 57 -27.57 -12.40 -9.18
C VAL A 57 -28.90 -11.99 -9.77
N TRP A 58 -28.95 -11.51 -11.03
CA TRP A 58 -30.14 -10.88 -11.59
C TRP A 58 -30.73 -11.56 -12.82
N VAL A 59 -29.96 -12.29 -13.62
CA VAL A 59 -30.48 -12.89 -14.87
C VAL A 59 -30.89 -14.34 -14.66
N ASP A 60 -29.99 -15.14 -14.08
CA ASP A 60 -30.21 -16.53 -13.74
C ASP A 60 -29.74 -16.77 -12.30
N PRO A 61 -30.60 -16.48 -11.29
CA PRO A 61 -30.21 -16.45 -9.90
C PRO A 61 -29.59 -17.75 -9.41
N GLN A 62 -28.31 -17.69 -9.05
CA GLN A 62 -27.53 -18.79 -8.52
C GLN A 62 -26.43 -18.26 -7.59
N ASN A 63 -25.65 -19.16 -6.97
CA ASN A 63 -24.55 -18.73 -6.10
C ASN A 63 -23.47 -17.97 -6.90
N PRO A 64 -23.28 -16.64 -6.72
CA PRO A 64 -22.29 -15.88 -7.47
C PRO A 64 -20.83 -16.24 -7.09
N PHE A 65 -20.63 -16.96 -6.00
CA PHE A 65 -19.31 -17.43 -5.55
C PHE A 65 -18.98 -18.84 -6.05
N PHE A 66 -19.78 -19.40 -6.93
CA PHE A 66 -19.50 -20.65 -7.62
C PHE A 66 -19.83 -20.51 -9.12
N ALA A 67 -18.82 -20.63 -9.97
CA ALA A 67 -18.95 -20.51 -11.42
C ALA A 67 -18.94 -21.90 -12.08
N PRO A 68 -20.11 -22.48 -12.46
CA PRO A 68 -20.16 -23.84 -13.00
C PRO A 68 -19.53 -23.97 -14.38
N MET A 69 -19.34 -22.87 -15.10
CA MET A 69 -18.74 -22.85 -16.43
C MET A 69 -17.21 -22.84 -16.42
N LEU A 70 -16.59 -22.48 -15.30
CA LEU A 70 -15.13 -22.56 -15.14
C LEU A 70 -14.73 -23.99 -14.79
N HIS A 71 -13.65 -24.48 -15.40
CA HIS A 71 -13.15 -25.84 -15.20
C HIS A 71 -14.24 -26.94 -15.41
N TRP A 72 -15.10 -26.72 -16.40
CA TRP A 72 -16.18 -27.68 -16.73
C TRP A 72 -15.68 -29.13 -16.80
N PRO A 73 -16.39 -30.11 -16.20
CA PRO A 73 -17.72 -30.03 -15.55
C PRO A 73 -17.66 -29.73 -14.03
N LEU A 74 -16.51 -29.52 -13.44
CA LEU A 74 -16.32 -29.40 -11.98
C LEU A 74 -16.82 -28.08 -11.41
N GLY A 75 -16.79 -27.01 -12.17
CA GLY A 75 -17.00 -25.65 -11.69
C GLY A 75 -15.80 -25.10 -10.91
N ALA A 76 -15.88 -23.85 -10.48
CA ALA A 76 -14.86 -23.21 -9.67
C ALA A 76 -15.46 -22.35 -8.55
N GLU A 77 -14.90 -22.46 -7.36
CA GLU A 77 -15.19 -21.54 -6.25
C GLU A 77 -14.47 -20.21 -6.42
N MET A 78 -15.20 -19.11 -6.23
CA MET A 78 -14.71 -17.75 -6.44
C MET A 78 -14.18 -17.07 -5.17
N TYR A 79 -14.22 -17.75 -4.02
CA TYR A 79 -13.78 -17.14 -2.73
C TYR A 79 -12.31 -16.75 -2.70
N TRP A 80 -11.47 -17.50 -3.41
CA TRP A 80 -10.03 -17.27 -3.51
C TRP A 80 -9.61 -16.43 -4.71
N HIS A 81 -10.60 -16.05 -5.51
CA HIS A 81 -10.36 -15.25 -6.70
C HIS A 81 -10.21 -13.77 -6.36
N THR A 82 -9.46 -13.02 -7.16
CA THR A 82 -9.30 -11.57 -7.02
C THR A 82 -10.57 -10.82 -7.46
N LEU A 83 -11.70 -11.15 -6.82
CA LEU A 83 -13.03 -10.75 -7.28
C LEU A 83 -13.30 -9.24 -7.16
N ALA A 84 -12.54 -8.49 -6.34
CA ALA A 84 -12.82 -7.09 -6.05
C ALA A 84 -14.31 -6.82 -5.80
N LEU A 85 -14.92 -7.58 -4.89
CA LEU A 85 -16.38 -7.75 -4.78
C LEU A 85 -17.15 -6.42 -4.77
N ALA A 86 -16.67 -5.40 -4.04
CA ALA A 86 -17.33 -4.10 -3.99
C ALA A 86 -17.39 -3.43 -5.37
N LYS A 87 -16.33 -3.54 -6.16
CA LYS A 87 -16.23 -2.97 -7.51
C LYS A 87 -17.00 -3.81 -8.53
N THR A 88 -16.92 -5.13 -8.39
CA THR A 88 -17.64 -6.08 -9.25
C THR A 88 -19.16 -5.90 -9.13
N VAL A 89 -19.68 -5.77 -7.90
CA VAL A 89 -21.11 -5.49 -7.68
C VAL A 89 -21.49 -4.14 -8.28
N TRP A 90 -20.69 -3.11 -8.08
CA TRP A 90 -20.96 -1.79 -8.68
C TRP A 90 -20.99 -1.86 -10.21
N GLY A 91 -20.00 -2.49 -10.83
CA GLY A 91 -19.98 -2.68 -12.28
C GLY A 91 -21.15 -3.53 -12.78
N ALA A 92 -21.49 -4.62 -12.09
CA ALA A 92 -22.61 -5.47 -12.45
C ALA A 92 -23.96 -4.72 -12.47
N VAL A 93 -24.14 -3.72 -11.58
CA VAL A 93 -25.32 -2.83 -11.57
C VAL A 93 -25.35 -1.96 -12.82
N LEU A 94 -24.21 -1.58 -13.40
CA LEU A 94 -24.15 -0.74 -14.60
C LEU A 94 -24.39 -1.51 -15.91
N VAL A 95 -24.06 -2.80 -15.96
CA VAL A 95 -24.14 -3.63 -17.17
C VAL A 95 -25.52 -3.63 -17.86
N PRO A 96 -26.69 -3.48 -17.17
CA PRO A 96 -27.99 -3.38 -17.85
C PRO A 96 -28.14 -2.16 -18.76
N TRP A 97 -27.40 -1.10 -18.50
CA TRP A 97 -27.54 0.19 -19.23
C TRP A 97 -26.41 0.47 -20.22
N MET A 98 -25.33 -0.33 -20.16
CA MET A 98 -24.17 -0.15 -21.04
C MET A 98 -23.43 -1.45 -21.29
N PRO A 99 -22.61 -1.55 -22.34
CA PRO A 99 -21.73 -2.68 -22.56
C PRO A 99 -20.82 -2.94 -21.35
N VAL A 100 -20.48 -4.20 -21.08
CA VAL A 100 -19.73 -4.61 -19.90
C VAL A 100 -18.33 -3.94 -19.83
N GLU A 101 -17.70 -3.75 -20.98
CA GLU A 101 -16.41 -3.03 -21.06
C GLU A 101 -16.54 -1.56 -20.66
N ALA A 102 -17.65 -0.92 -21.02
CA ALA A 102 -17.92 0.46 -20.59
C ALA A 102 -18.19 0.55 -19.07
N ALA A 103 -18.91 -0.42 -18.52
CA ALA A 103 -19.14 -0.53 -17.08
C ALA A 103 -17.82 -0.72 -16.34
N TYR A 104 -16.94 -1.62 -16.83
CA TYR A 104 -15.60 -1.82 -16.27
C TYR A 104 -14.77 -0.52 -16.30
N ASN A 105 -14.70 0.14 -17.45
CA ASN A 105 -13.94 1.38 -17.62
C ASN A 105 -14.42 2.50 -16.69
N LEU A 106 -15.75 2.63 -16.47
CA LEU A 106 -16.30 3.60 -15.52
C LEU A 106 -16.00 3.24 -14.07
N VAL A 107 -16.03 1.96 -13.71
CA VAL A 107 -15.64 1.50 -12.38
C VAL A 107 -14.16 1.80 -12.13
N LEU A 108 -13.29 1.47 -13.08
CA LEU A 108 -11.87 1.78 -13.01
C LEU A 108 -11.62 3.29 -12.87
N PHE A 109 -12.27 4.11 -13.70
CA PHE A 109 -12.19 5.57 -13.62
C PHE A 109 -12.62 6.10 -12.24
N SER A 110 -13.69 5.52 -11.67
CA SER A 110 -14.20 5.90 -10.36
C SER A 110 -13.21 5.61 -9.24
N CYS A 111 -12.32 4.61 -9.37
CA CYS A 111 -11.28 4.34 -8.38
C CYS A 111 -10.36 5.55 -8.21
N PHE A 112 -9.91 6.18 -9.30
CA PHE A 112 -9.11 7.40 -9.24
C PHE A 112 -9.86 8.55 -8.59
N VAL A 113 -11.06 8.87 -9.04
CA VAL A 113 -11.84 9.99 -8.49
C VAL A 113 -12.08 9.83 -6.99
N LEU A 114 -12.42 8.61 -6.55
CA LEU A 114 -12.71 8.33 -5.15
C LEU A 114 -11.44 8.25 -4.30
N THR A 115 -10.35 7.68 -4.83
CA THR A 115 -9.06 7.64 -4.13
C THR A 115 -8.54 9.05 -3.86
N GLY A 116 -8.50 9.91 -4.88
CA GLY A 116 -8.08 11.28 -4.71
C GLY A 116 -8.95 12.03 -3.70
N TYR A 117 -10.26 11.87 -3.79
CA TYR A 117 -11.18 12.55 -2.87
C TYR A 117 -11.04 12.06 -1.41
N THR A 118 -10.93 10.75 -1.17
CA THR A 118 -10.79 10.21 0.19
C THR A 118 -9.43 10.51 0.79
N ALA A 119 -8.36 10.50 -0.01
CA ALA A 119 -7.04 10.94 0.39
C ALA A 119 -7.04 12.43 0.77
N TRP A 120 -7.71 13.28 -0.04
CA TRP A 120 -7.89 14.69 0.28
C TRP A 120 -8.62 14.89 1.62
N LEU A 121 -9.67 14.13 1.89
CA LEU A 121 -10.38 14.21 3.17
C LEU A 121 -9.47 13.88 4.35
N LEU A 122 -8.67 12.84 4.25
CA LEU A 122 -7.69 12.44 5.28
C LEU A 122 -6.65 13.53 5.49
N MET A 123 -5.97 13.96 4.42
CA MET A 123 -4.87 14.92 4.50
C MET A 123 -5.34 16.29 4.97
N ARG A 124 -6.49 16.75 4.50
CA ARG A 124 -7.12 17.96 5.01
C ARG A 124 -7.39 17.88 6.51
N TYR A 125 -7.94 16.75 6.99
CA TYR A 125 -8.17 16.55 8.42
C TYR A 125 -6.86 16.63 9.22
N LEU A 126 -5.79 15.99 8.74
CA LEU A 126 -4.49 16.01 9.39
C LEU A 126 -3.88 17.42 9.45
N LEU A 127 -3.97 18.19 8.37
CA LEU A 127 -3.50 19.55 8.30
C LEU A 127 -4.31 20.50 9.20
N GLU A 128 -5.64 20.39 9.20
CA GLU A 128 -6.50 21.17 10.12
C GLU A 128 -6.20 20.81 11.59
N ARG A 129 -5.97 19.53 11.89
CA ARG A 129 -5.56 19.04 13.21
C ARG A 129 -4.18 19.57 13.62
N ALA A 130 -3.28 19.74 12.67
CA ALA A 130 -1.95 20.36 12.88
C ALA A 130 -2.00 21.89 13.04
N GLY A 131 -3.19 22.51 12.95
CA GLY A 131 -3.40 23.95 13.15
C GLY A 131 -3.31 24.82 11.90
N PHE A 132 -3.23 24.21 10.70
CA PHE A 132 -3.27 24.97 9.46
C PHE A 132 -4.64 25.61 9.22
N ALA A 133 -4.63 26.82 8.64
CA ALA A 133 -5.87 27.50 8.26
C ALA A 133 -6.66 26.64 7.26
N PRO A 134 -8.01 26.52 7.38
CA PRO A 134 -8.81 25.59 6.59
C PRO A 134 -8.69 25.76 5.07
N GLY A 135 -8.43 26.97 4.57
CA GLY A 135 -8.21 27.22 3.14
C GLY A 135 -6.87 26.66 2.67
N LEU A 136 -5.79 26.92 3.44
CA LEU A 136 -4.46 26.39 3.14
C LEU A 136 -4.43 24.86 3.26
N ALA A 137 -5.06 24.32 4.32
CA ALA A 137 -5.19 22.88 4.52
C ALA A 137 -5.89 22.20 3.33
N ALA A 138 -6.94 22.82 2.77
CA ALA A 138 -7.65 22.27 1.63
C ALA A 138 -6.79 22.23 0.36
N VAL A 139 -5.99 23.29 0.09
CA VAL A 139 -5.10 23.36 -1.08
C VAL A 139 -3.91 22.41 -0.93
N ALA A 140 -3.24 22.41 0.23
CA ALA A 140 -2.13 21.51 0.49
C ALA A 140 -2.55 20.03 0.45
N ALA A 141 -3.73 19.71 1.02
CA ALA A 141 -4.29 18.36 0.94
C ALA A 141 -4.56 17.90 -0.50
N LEU A 142 -4.89 18.82 -1.43
CA LEU A 142 -5.06 18.46 -2.84
C LEU A 142 -3.75 17.98 -3.45
N ALA A 143 -2.65 18.68 -3.17
CA ALA A 143 -1.32 18.28 -3.65
C ALA A 143 -0.89 16.91 -3.10
N GLY A 144 -1.01 16.70 -1.79
CA GLY A 144 -0.68 15.41 -1.17
C GLY A 144 -1.58 14.27 -1.68
N ALA A 145 -2.87 14.51 -1.87
CA ALA A 145 -3.78 13.53 -2.42
C ALA A 145 -3.43 13.16 -3.87
N CYS A 146 -2.95 14.11 -4.68
CA CYS A 146 -2.44 13.81 -6.03
C CYS A 146 -1.20 12.92 -5.99
N VAL A 147 -0.30 13.09 -5.00
CA VAL A 147 0.86 12.21 -4.82
C VAL A 147 0.44 10.76 -4.60
N PHE A 148 -0.60 10.54 -3.80
CA PHE A 148 -1.11 9.20 -3.54
C PHE A 148 -1.90 8.64 -4.71
N ASP A 149 -2.87 9.41 -5.23
CA ASP A 149 -3.81 8.97 -6.27
C ASP A 149 -3.12 8.69 -7.60
N PHE A 150 -2.20 9.57 -8.03
CA PHE A 150 -1.47 9.41 -9.30
C PHE A 150 -0.06 8.84 -9.09
N SER A 151 0.14 8.07 -8.01
CA SER A 151 1.38 7.34 -7.76
C SER A 151 1.63 6.29 -8.84
N ARG A 152 2.91 5.92 -9.01
CA ARG A 152 3.27 4.83 -9.93
C ARG A 152 2.59 3.52 -9.56
N TYR A 153 2.47 3.23 -8.26
CA TYR A 153 1.72 2.08 -7.77
C TYR A 153 0.29 2.06 -8.33
N HIS A 154 -0.47 3.14 -8.13
CA HIS A 154 -1.88 3.20 -8.53
C HIS A 154 -2.05 3.17 -10.05
N LEU A 155 -1.22 3.92 -10.80
CA LEU A 155 -1.26 3.95 -12.25
C LEU A 155 -0.85 2.62 -12.89
N SER A 156 0.16 1.92 -12.36
CA SER A 156 0.58 0.64 -12.91
C SER A 156 -0.47 -0.46 -12.66
N HIS A 157 -1.02 -0.54 -11.45
CA HIS A 157 -2.08 -1.51 -11.17
C HIS A 157 -3.38 -1.25 -11.94
N ALA A 158 -3.67 -0.01 -12.31
CA ALA A 158 -4.83 0.32 -13.14
C ALA A 158 -4.77 -0.31 -14.54
N THR A 159 -3.61 -0.77 -14.99
CA THR A 159 -3.47 -1.45 -16.28
C THR A 159 -3.76 -2.96 -16.23
N ALA A 160 -3.95 -3.54 -15.03
CA ALA A 160 -4.19 -4.98 -14.87
C ALA A 160 -5.18 -5.31 -13.73
N HIS A 161 -5.03 -4.72 -12.56
CA HIS A 161 -5.60 -5.21 -11.30
C HIS A 161 -6.66 -4.26 -10.74
N LEU A 162 -7.94 -4.47 -11.06
CA LEU A 162 -9.04 -3.64 -10.54
C LEU A 162 -9.11 -3.61 -9.01
N ASN A 163 -8.85 -4.75 -8.36
CA ASN A 163 -8.81 -4.86 -6.90
C ASN A 163 -7.73 -3.97 -6.29
N LEU A 164 -6.54 -3.91 -6.88
CA LEU A 164 -5.43 -3.11 -6.40
C LEU A 164 -5.55 -1.62 -6.79
N THR A 165 -6.35 -1.31 -7.81
CA THR A 165 -6.70 0.08 -8.14
C THR A 165 -7.75 0.65 -7.18
N ALA A 166 -8.52 -0.19 -6.47
CA ALA A 166 -9.56 0.23 -5.54
C ALA A 166 -8.98 0.64 -4.16
N THR A 167 -8.18 1.71 -4.13
CA THR A 167 -7.41 2.14 -2.94
C THR A 167 -8.15 3.14 -2.05
N GLU A 168 -9.30 3.68 -2.47
CA GLU A 168 -10.05 4.72 -1.78
C GLU A 168 -10.53 4.35 -0.37
N GLY A 169 -10.67 3.06 -0.09
CA GLY A 169 -11.03 2.56 1.23
C GLY A 169 -9.96 2.83 2.30
N ILE A 170 -8.68 2.84 1.90
CA ILE A 170 -7.54 3.03 2.81
C ILE A 170 -7.55 4.41 3.46
N PRO A 171 -7.49 5.53 2.73
CA PRO A 171 -7.51 6.85 3.36
C PRO A 171 -8.84 7.13 4.09
N LEU A 172 -9.96 6.57 3.60
CA LEU A 172 -11.25 6.70 4.27
C LEU A 172 -11.25 6.00 5.64
N TYR A 173 -10.75 4.76 5.72
CA TYR A 173 -10.59 4.04 6.97
C TYR A 173 -9.68 4.81 7.94
N LEU A 174 -8.51 5.27 7.49
CA LEU A 174 -7.56 5.99 8.33
C LEU A 174 -8.15 7.30 8.85
N LEU A 175 -8.91 8.03 8.04
CA LEU A 175 -9.64 9.23 8.48
C LEU A 175 -10.60 8.91 9.65
N PHE A 176 -11.42 7.87 9.50
CA PHE A 176 -12.37 7.50 10.55
C PHE A 176 -11.67 6.92 11.78
N PHE A 177 -10.58 6.16 11.61
CA PHE A 177 -9.77 5.64 12.70
C PHE A 177 -9.17 6.79 13.54
N LEU A 178 -8.53 7.76 12.91
CA LEU A 178 -7.92 8.88 13.61
C LEU A 178 -8.98 9.76 14.29
N ARG A 179 -10.09 10.05 13.61
CA ARG A 179 -11.21 10.77 14.22
C ARG A 179 -11.85 10.02 15.38
N TRP A 180 -11.94 8.71 15.31
CA TRP A 180 -12.40 7.90 16.42
C TRP A 180 -11.45 7.98 17.62
N LEU A 181 -10.15 7.88 17.38
CA LEU A 181 -9.15 8.03 18.44
C LEU A 181 -9.22 9.42 19.08
N ASP A 182 -9.40 10.46 18.29
CA ASP A 182 -9.41 11.85 18.78
C ASP A 182 -10.74 12.22 19.46
N GLU A 183 -11.85 11.96 18.80
CA GLU A 183 -13.17 12.48 19.22
C GLU A 183 -13.99 11.47 20.04
N GLY A 184 -13.81 10.17 19.85
CA GLY A 184 -14.59 9.10 20.52
C GLY A 184 -16.07 9.07 20.14
N LYS A 185 -16.50 9.72 19.05
CA LYS A 185 -17.91 9.78 18.63
C LYS A 185 -18.29 8.52 17.86
N ARG A 186 -19.41 7.88 18.24
CA ARG A 186 -19.89 6.60 17.65
C ARG A 186 -19.98 6.63 16.13
N LYS A 187 -20.32 7.75 15.51
CA LYS A 187 -20.39 7.88 14.04
C LYS A 187 -19.06 7.55 13.36
N TRP A 188 -17.92 7.88 14.01
CA TRP A 188 -16.61 7.57 13.47
C TRP A 188 -16.27 6.08 13.59
N LEU A 189 -16.71 5.42 14.66
CA LEU A 189 -16.58 3.98 14.83
C LEU A 189 -17.38 3.21 13.78
N VAL A 190 -18.62 3.64 13.52
CA VAL A 190 -19.46 3.04 12.47
C VAL A 190 -18.84 3.29 11.09
N GLY A 191 -18.39 4.52 10.80
CA GLY A 191 -17.71 4.85 9.54
C GLY A 191 -16.45 4.02 9.34
N LEU A 192 -15.64 3.82 10.39
CA LEU A 192 -14.46 2.95 10.37
C LEU A 192 -14.83 1.50 10.04
N ALA A 193 -15.84 0.94 10.70
CA ALA A 193 -16.27 -0.44 10.48
C ALA A 193 -16.75 -0.65 9.02
N LEU A 194 -17.52 0.29 8.49
CA LEU A 194 -17.98 0.26 7.09
C LEU A 194 -16.82 0.43 6.10
N ALA A 195 -15.86 1.34 6.39
CA ALA A 195 -14.69 1.53 5.54
C ALA A 195 -13.76 0.30 5.57
N ALA A 196 -13.62 -0.38 6.72
CA ALA A 196 -12.87 -1.63 6.84
C ALA A 196 -13.52 -2.74 6.00
N LEU A 197 -14.84 -2.90 6.11
CA LEU A 197 -15.58 -3.87 5.29
C LEU A 197 -15.45 -3.55 3.79
N TYR A 198 -15.62 -2.29 3.40
CA TYR A 198 -15.45 -1.87 2.02
C TYR A 198 -14.04 -2.18 1.50
N THR A 199 -13.01 -1.87 2.28
CA THR A 199 -11.61 -2.15 1.92
C THR A 199 -11.36 -3.66 1.77
N LEU A 200 -11.89 -4.47 2.69
CA LEU A 200 -11.83 -5.93 2.59
C LEU A 200 -12.49 -6.46 1.31
N LEU A 201 -13.67 -5.92 0.95
CA LEU A 201 -14.41 -6.32 -0.24
C LEU A 201 -13.77 -5.82 -1.55
N CYS A 202 -12.88 -4.83 -1.49
CA CYS A 202 -12.04 -4.45 -2.61
C CYS A 202 -10.83 -5.38 -2.73
N ASP A 203 -10.05 -5.54 -1.64
CA ASP A 203 -8.86 -6.36 -1.62
C ASP A 203 -8.47 -6.81 -0.19
N TYR A 204 -8.14 -8.09 -0.01
CA TYR A 204 -7.79 -8.67 1.29
C TYR A 204 -6.45 -8.14 1.82
N TYR A 205 -5.46 -7.87 0.96
CA TYR A 205 -4.17 -7.30 1.38
C TYR A 205 -4.36 -5.90 1.97
N TYR A 206 -5.22 -5.08 1.37
CA TYR A 206 -5.49 -3.73 1.85
C TYR A 206 -6.12 -3.72 3.24
N PHE A 207 -6.99 -4.69 3.52
CA PHE A 207 -7.51 -4.87 4.87
C PHE A 207 -6.40 -5.19 5.88
N LEU A 208 -5.46 -6.07 5.52
CA LEU A 208 -4.30 -6.38 6.37
C LEU A 208 -3.38 -5.16 6.54
N TYR A 209 -3.20 -4.36 5.50
CA TYR A 209 -2.36 -3.16 5.58
C TYR A 209 -2.96 -2.10 6.51
N ILE A 210 -4.27 -1.84 6.46
CA ILE A 210 -4.90 -0.91 7.40
C ILE A 210 -4.93 -1.45 8.83
N ALA A 211 -5.05 -2.75 9.04
CA ALA A 211 -4.96 -3.38 10.35
C ALA A 211 -3.54 -3.24 10.93
N LEU A 212 -2.51 -3.54 10.14
CA LEU A 212 -1.12 -3.34 10.52
C LEU A 212 -0.81 -1.87 10.82
N PHE A 213 -1.28 -0.95 9.96
CA PHE A 213 -1.13 0.49 10.19
C PHE A 213 -1.71 0.90 11.52
N SER A 214 -2.94 0.47 11.81
CA SER A 214 -3.63 0.80 13.06
C SER A 214 -2.87 0.28 14.28
N PHE A 215 -2.36 -0.95 14.20
CA PHE A 215 -1.52 -1.54 15.23
C PHE A 215 -0.23 -0.73 15.44
N LEU A 216 0.53 -0.47 14.39
CA LEU A 216 1.78 0.29 14.45
C LEU A 216 1.56 1.73 14.93
N TRP A 217 0.44 2.36 14.53
CA TRP A 217 0.06 3.69 15.02
C TRP A 217 -0.11 3.71 16.53
N VAL A 218 -0.83 2.74 17.08
CA VAL A 218 -1.09 2.64 18.53
C VAL A 218 0.20 2.30 19.28
N VAL A 219 1.02 1.39 18.76
CA VAL A 219 2.32 1.04 19.33
C VAL A 219 3.24 2.26 19.36
N ALA A 220 3.35 3.01 18.27
CA ALA A 220 4.17 4.23 18.19
C ALA A 220 3.68 5.32 19.16
N ASP A 221 2.36 5.47 19.31
CA ASP A 221 1.77 6.42 20.26
C ASP A 221 2.06 6.00 21.71
N ARG A 222 1.89 4.72 22.00
CA ARG A 222 2.10 4.19 23.34
C ARG A 222 3.57 4.20 23.77
N TRP A 223 4.48 3.84 22.83
CA TRP A 223 5.92 3.87 23.05
C TRP A 223 6.42 5.23 23.55
N ARG A 224 5.83 6.31 23.05
CA ARG A 224 6.16 7.68 23.47
C ARG A 224 5.68 8.02 24.88
N ARG A 225 4.62 7.34 25.37
CA ARG A 225 3.98 7.62 26.66
C ARG A 225 4.49 6.76 27.80
N GLY A 226 5.24 5.69 27.51
CA GLY A 226 5.79 4.78 28.54
C GLY A 226 5.87 3.33 28.10
N PRO A 227 6.07 2.38 29.03
CA PRO A 227 6.25 0.98 28.70
C PRO A 227 5.00 0.42 28.01
N LEU A 228 5.22 -0.40 26.95
CA LEU A 228 4.15 -1.02 26.17
C LEU A 228 3.35 -2.04 26.99
N LEU A 229 4.04 -2.84 27.78
CA LEU A 229 3.45 -3.90 28.61
C LEU A 229 3.35 -3.44 30.05
N SER A 230 2.24 -2.82 30.43
CA SER A 230 1.92 -2.43 31.79
C SER A 230 0.41 -2.50 32.02
N VAL A 231 -0.01 -2.71 33.28
CA VAL A 231 -1.44 -2.68 33.64
C VAL A 231 -2.06 -1.32 33.30
N GLY A 232 -1.30 -0.23 33.39
CA GLY A 232 -1.72 1.10 32.97
C GLY A 232 -2.05 1.20 31.48
N THR A 233 -1.44 0.37 30.62
CA THR A 233 -1.70 0.35 29.19
C THR A 233 -3.15 -0.04 28.88
N LEU A 234 -3.70 -1.02 29.56
CA LEU A 234 -5.10 -1.46 29.39
C LEU A 234 -6.12 -0.41 29.85
N LYS A 235 -5.72 0.49 30.74
CA LYS A 235 -6.56 1.60 31.23
C LYS A 235 -6.46 2.86 30.34
N ASP A 236 -5.49 2.90 29.42
CA ASP A 236 -5.33 4.03 28.51
C ASP A 236 -6.53 4.16 27.57
N ALA A 237 -7.09 5.37 27.48
CA ALA A 237 -8.29 5.63 26.68
C ALA A 237 -8.05 5.42 25.17
N GLY A 238 -6.85 5.75 24.67
CA GLY A 238 -6.45 5.56 23.27
C GLY A 238 -6.38 4.06 22.95
N VAL A 239 -5.76 3.25 23.82
CA VAL A 239 -5.67 1.80 23.64
C VAL A 239 -7.06 1.16 23.66
N ARG A 240 -7.94 1.58 24.59
CA ARG A 240 -9.33 1.09 24.62
C ARG A 240 -10.11 1.45 23.38
N ARG A 241 -9.98 2.70 22.87
CA ARG A 241 -10.61 3.12 21.63
C ARG A 241 -10.07 2.31 20.42
N ALA A 242 -8.77 2.07 20.38
CA ALA A 242 -8.17 1.23 19.34
C ALA A 242 -8.69 -0.22 19.41
N GLY A 243 -8.82 -0.79 20.61
CA GLY A 243 -9.44 -2.12 20.80
C GLY A 243 -10.89 -2.17 20.30
N MET A 244 -11.69 -1.15 20.61
CA MET A 244 -13.06 -1.03 20.07
C MET A 244 -13.08 -0.87 18.57
N ALA A 245 -12.14 -0.13 17.98
CA ALA A 245 -12.00 -0.02 16.54
C ALA A 245 -11.68 -1.36 15.89
N ALA A 246 -10.71 -2.11 16.44
CA ALA A 246 -10.35 -3.43 15.97
C ALA A 246 -11.52 -4.42 16.06
N LEU A 247 -12.26 -4.42 17.17
CA LEU A 247 -13.46 -5.26 17.36
C LEU A 247 -14.55 -4.87 16.33
N ALA A 248 -14.85 -3.60 16.17
CA ALA A 248 -15.86 -3.14 15.23
C ALA A 248 -15.51 -3.50 13.77
N ALA A 249 -14.25 -3.32 13.38
CA ALA A 249 -13.75 -3.75 12.08
C ALA A 249 -13.85 -5.27 11.91
N ALA A 250 -13.42 -6.06 12.89
CA ALA A 250 -13.49 -7.52 12.85
C ALA A 250 -14.93 -8.01 12.71
N VAL A 251 -15.86 -7.48 13.50
CA VAL A 251 -17.29 -7.84 13.43
C VAL A 251 -17.90 -7.48 12.08
N ALA A 252 -17.60 -6.29 11.56
CA ALA A 252 -18.11 -5.86 10.25
C ALA A 252 -17.54 -6.72 9.11
N CYS A 253 -16.26 -7.12 9.20
CA CYS A 253 -15.60 -7.92 8.17
C CYS A 253 -15.88 -9.42 8.25
N LEU A 254 -16.48 -9.89 9.35
CA LEU A 254 -16.73 -11.33 9.59
C LEU A 254 -17.49 -12.01 8.43
N PRO A 255 -18.56 -11.44 7.85
CA PRO A 255 -19.26 -12.05 6.72
C PRO A 255 -18.38 -12.24 5.47
N GLY A 256 -17.43 -11.32 5.23
CA GLY A 256 -16.51 -11.42 4.09
C GLY A 256 -15.32 -12.38 4.33
N VAL A 257 -14.89 -12.53 5.58
CA VAL A 257 -13.76 -13.40 5.95
C VAL A 257 -14.20 -14.82 6.23
N MET A 258 -15.41 -15.04 6.77
CA MET A 258 -15.89 -16.35 7.18
C MET A 258 -15.88 -17.39 6.04
N PRO A 259 -16.38 -17.10 4.83
CA PRO A 259 -16.29 -18.06 3.72
C PRO A 259 -14.85 -18.47 3.44
N LEU A 260 -13.91 -17.51 3.46
CA LEU A 260 -12.50 -17.79 3.28
C LEU A 260 -11.95 -18.75 4.35
N LEU A 261 -12.26 -18.48 5.61
CA LEU A 261 -11.81 -19.32 6.74
C LEU A 261 -12.37 -20.73 6.66
N LEU A 262 -13.64 -20.89 6.28
CA LEU A 262 -14.28 -22.20 6.11
C LEU A 262 -13.66 -23.03 4.99
N HIS A 263 -13.16 -22.37 3.92
CA HIS A 263 -12.52 -23.02 2.77
C HIS A 263 -10.99 -23.12 2.90
N LEU A 264 -10.41 -22.54 3.96
CA LEU A 264 -8.96 -22.61 4.23
C LEU A 264 -8.50 -24.03 4.61
N PHE A 265 -9.38 -24.82 5.20
CA PHE A 265 -9.09 -26.09 5.86
C PHE A 265 -9.77 -27.31 5.23
N PRO A 266 -9.86 -27.54 3.96
CA PRO A 266 -9.57 -28.85 3.39
C PRO A 266 -8.68 -28.85 2.17
N ALA A 267 -8.36 -27.72 1.59
CA ALA A 267 -7.56 -27.72 0.38
C ALA A 267 -6.34 -26.81 0.47
N PRO A 268 -5.13 -27.34 0.34
CA PRO A 268 -3.96 -26.55 0.09
C PRO A 268 -4.03 -26.02 -1.34
N ILE A 269 -4.85 -25.01 -1.59
CA ILE A 269 -4.82 -24.30 -2.86
C ILE A 269 -3.86 -23.14 -2.66
N GLY A 270 -2.78 -23.12 -3.38
CA GLY A 270 -1.86 -22.01 -3.35
C GLY A 270 -0.93 -22.03 -4.51
N ILE A 271 -1.06 -21.06 -5.38
CA ILE A 271 0.09 -20.58 -6.14
C ILE A 271 1.07 -20.08 -5.08
N GLN A 272 2.14 -20.81 -4.85
CA GLN A 272 3.24 -20.32 -4.03
C GLN A 272 4.11 -19.47 -4.95
N HIS A 273 4.10 -18.16 -4.74
CA HIS A 273 5.13 -17.31 -5.31
C HIS A 273 6.46 -17.64 -4.65
N GLY A 274 7.54 -17.67 -5.44
CA GLY A 274 8.88 -17.91 -4.93
C GLY A 274 9.31 -16.88 -3.90
N ASP A 275 10.30 -17.19 -3.07
CA ASP A 275 10.80 -16.30 -2.01
C ASP A 275 11.41 -15.01 -2.55
N SER A 276 11.82 -15.01 -3.82
CA SER A 276 12.44 -13.91 -4.54
C SER A 276 11.52 -13.16 -5.50
N ASP A 277 10.21 -13.46 -5.50
CA ASP A 277 9.29 -12.84 -6.42
C ASP A 277 8.55 -11.66 -5.76
N TYR A 278 8.24 -10.62 -6.56
CA TYR A 278 7.38 -9.51 -6.16
C TYR A 278 7.86 -8.72 -4.94
N PHE A 279 9.15 -8.36 -4.91
CA PHE A 279 9.76 -7.51 -3.88
C PHE A 279 10.17 -6.16 -4.47
N THR A 280 10.51 -5.17 -3.64
CA THR A 280 11.06 -3.88 -4.08
C THR A 280 12.57 -3.87 -3.92
N ASP A 281 13.31 -3.69 -5.01
CA ASP A 281 14.73 -3.36 -4.97
C ASP A 281 14.93 -1.94 -4.44
N LEU A 282 16.00 -1.70 -3.69
CA LEU A 282 16.27 -0.39 -3.10
C LEU A 282 16.35 0.74 -4.15
N TYR A 283 16.93 0.45 -5.33
CA TYR A 283 17.01 1.44 -6.41
C TYR A 283 15.66 1.71 -7.08
N ALA A 284 14.73 0.74 -7.05
CA ALA A 284 13.43 0.90 -7.68
C ALA A 284 12.58 2.02 -7.07
N PHE A 285 12.82 2.41 -5.82
CA PHE A 285 12.19 3.60 -5.23
C PHE A 285 12.60 4.91 -5.94
N PHE A 286 13.73 4.93 -6.60
CA PHE A 286 14.33 6.12 -7.23
C PHE A 286 14.52 6.01 -8.74
N LEU A 287 14.37 4.82 -9.31
CA LEU A 287 14.46 4.57 -10.74
C LEU A 287 13.05 4.49 -11.35
N PRO A 288 12.77 5.25 -12.44
CA PRO A 288 11.53 5.08 -13.17
C PRO A 288 11.41 3.65 -13.72
N ASP A 289 10.26 3.02 -13.50
CA ASP A 289 9.95 1.69 -14.03
C ASP A 289 9.63 1.70 -15.52
N THR A 290 9.49 0.52 -16.14
CA THR A 290 9.28 0.37 -17.59
C THR A 290 7.96 0.95 -18.11
N LEU A 291 6.98 1.19 -17.24
CA LEU A 291 5.71 1.84 -17.60
C LEU A 291 5.73 3.35 -17.33
N SER A 292 6.84 3.89 -16.83
CA SER A 292 6.97 5.31 -16.52
C SER A 292 7.39 6.11 -17.75
N ALA A 293 6.64 7.18 -18.09
CA ALA A 293 7.03 8.11 -19.14
C ALA A 293 8.39 8.79 -18.87
N TRP A 294 8.80 8.90 -17.60
CA TRP A 294 10.13 9.42 -17.25
C TRP A 294 11.27 8.54 -17.78
N LEU A 295 11.03 7.23 -17.90
CA LEU A 295 12.06 6.33 -18.43
C LEU A 295 12.38 6.64 -19.90
N GLU A 296 11.40 7.12 -20.69
CA GLU A 296 11.60 7.41 -22.12
C GLU A 296 12.63 8.52 -22.35
N VAL A 297 12.74 9.48 -21.44
CA VAL A 297 13.70 10.59 -21.53
C VAL A 297 15.05 10.28 -20.89
N MET A 298 15.22 9.10 -20.26
CA MET A 298 16.47 8.69 -19.63
C MET A 298 17.50 8.20 -20.67
N PRO A 299 18.81 8.29 -20.34
CA PRO A 299 19.86 7.68 -21.15
C PRO A 299 19.68 6.16 -21.28
N GLN A 300 20.09 5.57 -22.41
CA GLN A 300 19.89 4.16 -22.72
C GLN A 300 20.47 3.20 -21.63
N LYS A 301 21.60 3.58 -21.02
CA LYS A 301 22.18 2.78 -19.91
C LYS A 301 21.25 2.74 -18.69
N VAL A 302 20.54 3.83 -18.38
CA VAL A 302 19.58 3.90 -17.27
C VAL A 302 18.34 3.09 -17.62
N LYS A 303 17.87 3.13 -18.88
CA LYS A 303 16.74 2.30 -19.33
C LYS A 303 17.06 0.80 -19.20
N ALA A 304 18.25 0.38 -19.65
CA ALA A 304 18.67 -1.01 -19.55
C ALA A 304 18.79 -1.48 -18.07
N PHE A 305 19.38 -0.66 -17.23
CA PHE A 305 19.52 -0.95 -15.80
C PHE A 305 18.16 -1.00 -15.09
N SER A 306 17.26 -0.07 -15.39
CA SER A 306 15.89 -0.10 -14.84
C SER A 306 15.14 -1.37 -15.27
N ALA A 307 15.24 -1.77 -16.54
CA ALA A 307 14.60 -2.99 -17.02
C ALA A 307 15.17 -4.25 -16.33
N GLU A 308 16.46 -4.28 -16.05
CA GLU A 308 17.12 -5.36 -15.33
C GLU A 308 16.64 -5.45 -13.87
N VAL A 309 16.57 -4.32 -13.16
CA VAL A 309 16.06 -4.24 -11.77
C VAL A 309 14.58 -4.67 -11.72
N VAL A 310 13.74 -4.14 -12.61
CA VAL A 310 12.31 -4.48 -12.71
C VAL A 310 12.12 -5.98 -13.01
N GLY A 311 12.88 -6.51 -13.97
CA GLY A 311 12.79 -7.93 -14.36
C GLY A 311 13.15 -8.92 -13.24
N LYS A 312 13.96 -8.49 -12.26
CA LYS A 312 14.24 -9.29 -11.07
C LYS A 312 13.19 -9.13 -9.98
N MET A 313 12.62 -7.93 -9.84
CA MET A 313 11.62 -7.63 -8.81
C MET A 313 10.31 -8.35 -9.04
N SER A 314 9.91 -8.51 -10.30
CA SER A 314 8.59 -8.98 -10.65
C SER A 314 8.58 -9.65 -12.02
N THR A 315 7.72 -10.65 -12.17
CA THR A 315 7.45 -11.31 -13.46
C THR A 315 6.59 -10.46 -14.39
N ASN A 316 5.94 -9.41 -13.86
CA ASN A 316 5.14 -8.46 -14.64
C ASN A 316 5.46 -6.99 -14.25
N ALA A 317 5.34 -6.09 -15.20
CA ALA A 317 5.67 -4.68 -15.03
C ALA A 317 4.67 -3.94 -14.13
N GLU A 318 3.45 -4.43 -14.02
CA GLU A 318 2.37 -3.82 -13.26
C GLU A 318 2.65 -3.87 -11.74
N GLU A 319 3.31 -4.92 -11.28
CA GLU A 319 3.72 -5.07 -9.87
C GLU A 319 5.02 -4.30 -9.54
N ALA A 320 5.72 -3.77 -10.54
CA ALA A 320 6.98 -3.06 -10.33
C ALA A 320 6.83 -1.53 -10.23
N GLY A 321 5.62 -1.03 -10.08
CA GLY A 321 5.31 0.41 -10.00
C GLY A 321 5.71 1.04 -8.66
N THR A 322 6.97 0.97 -8.26
CA THR A 322 7.47 1.40 -6.93
C THR A 322 8.21 2.75 -6.95
N PHE A 323 8.35 3.38 -8.10
CA PHE A 323 9.03 4.67 -8.23
C PHE A 323 8.30 5.79 -7.49
N LEU A 324 8.92 6.32 -6.43
CA LEU A 324 8.35 7.39 -5.57
C LEU A 324 8.46 8.79 -6.19
N GLY A 325 9.11 8.92 -7.33
CA GLY A 325 9.53 10.21 -7.87
C GLY A 325 10.76 10.75 -7.12
N TRP A 326 11.35 11.81 -7.62
CA TRP A 326 12.50 12.44 -6.95
C TRP A 326 12.07 13.59 -6.04
N LEU A 327 11.07 14.36 -6.46
CA LEU A 327 10.61 15.53 -5.73
C LEU A 327 9.90 15.15 -4.41
N THR A 328 9.08 14.11 -4.42
CA THR A 328 8.26 13.71 -3.27
C THR A 328 9.09 13.35 -2.03
N PRO A 329 10.14 12.49 -2.12
CA PRO A 329 11.01 12.23 -0.96
C PRO A 329 11.77 13.47 -0.48
N LEU A 330 12.19 14.36 -1.39
CA LEU A 330 12.86 15.60 -1.03
C LEU A 330 11.93 16.55 -0.25
N LEU A 331 10.67 16.66 -0.67
CA LEU A 331 9.67 17.45 0.06
C LEU A 331 9.38 16.85 1.44
N ALA A 332 9.31 15.52 1.56
CA ALA A 332 9.14 14.84 2.83
C ALA A 332 10.31 15.12 3.80
N VAL A 333 11.55 15.06 3.31
CA VAL A 333 12.75 15.44 4.10
C VAL A 333 12.68 16.92 4.53
N PHE A 334 12.27 17.81 3.63
CA PHE A 334 12.09 19.22 3.95
C PHE A 334 11.00 19.44 5.01
N ALA A 335 9.86 18.73 4.91
CA ALA A 335 8.79 18.79 5.91
C ALA A 335 9.29 18.34 7.30
N LEU A 336 10.06 17.27 7.35
CA LEU A 336 10.69 16.80 8.59
C LEU A 336 11.67 17.81 9.18
N TRP A 337 12.48 18.43 8.34
CA TRP A 337 13.42 19.48 8.76
C TRP A 337 12.67 20.69 9.33
N LYS A 338 11.52 21.05 8.75
CA LYS A 338 10.63 22.11 9.27
C LYS A 338 9.85 21.71 10.52
N GLY A 339 9.93 20.44 10.95
CA GLY A 339 9.27 19.97 12.18
C GLY A 339 7.75 19.86 12.05
N VAL A 340 7.24 19.43 10.90
CA VAL A 340 5.80 19.21 10.69
C VAL A 340 5.22 18.33 11.80
N PRO A 341 4.10 18.72 12.43
CA PRO A 341 3.45 17.94 13.47
C PRO A 341 3.19 16.50 13.02
N GLU A 342 3.50 15.53 13.89
CA GLU A 342 3.45 14.09 13.60
C GLU A 342 4.29 13.60 12.41
N GLY A 343 5.06 14.46 11.74
CA GLY A 343 5.90 14.10 10.59
C GLY A 343 6.81 12.90 10.86
N ARG A 344 7.45 12.84 12.04
CA ARG A 344 8.29 11.70 12.45
C ARG A 344 7.51 10.38 12.54
N ARG A 345 6.21 10.42 12.92
CA ARG A 345 5.37 9.22 12.99
C ARG A 345 5.02 8.73 11.59
N TRP A 346 4.59 9.63 10.72
CA TRP A 346 4.29 9.30 9.34
C TRP A 346 5.52 8.80 8.58
N THR A 347 6.68 9.43 8.79
CA THR A 347 7.95 8.94 8.22
C THR A 347 8.30 7.54 8.75
N GLY A 348 8.17 7.32 10.05
CA GLY A 348 8.45 5.99 10.63
C GLY A 348 7.54 4.90 10.07
N LEU A 349 6.25 5.21 9.87
CA LEU A 349 5.31 4.29 9.23
C LEU A 349 5.65 4.08 7.76
N GLY A 350 5.87 5.15 6.99
CA GLY A 350 6.24 5.06 5.57
C GLY A 350 7.52 4.23 5.38
N LEU A 351 8.57 4.50 6.14
CA LEU A 351 9.81 3.71 6.09
C LEU A 351 9.59 2.26 6.52
N GLY A 352 8.76 2.00 7.54
CA GLY A 352 8.41 0.65 7.95
C GLY A 352 7.76 -0.15 6.82
N TYR A 353 6.82 0.45 6.12
CA TYR A 353 6.18 -0.18 4.96
C TYR A 353 7.11 -0.32 3.76
N ALA A 354 7.98 0.68 3.50
CA ALA A 354 9.02 0.57 2.48
C ALA A 354 9.98 -0.61 2.76
N VAL A 355 10.38 -0.78 4.02
CA VAL A 355 11.21 -1.91 4.44
C VAL A 355 10.48 -3.25 4.28
N LEU A 356 9.18 -3.30 4.58
CA LEU A 356 8.36 -4.52 4.36
C LEU A 356 8.20 -4.83 2.86
N SER A 357 8.11 -3.81 2.01
CA SER A 357 8.00 -4.02 0.55
C SER A 357 9.25 -4.63 -0.07
N MET A 358 10.41 -4.52 0.58
CA MET A 358 11.68 -5.07 0.09
C MET A 358 11.77 -6.60 0.16
N GLY A 359 10.74 -7.29 0.64
CA GLY A 359 10.67 -8.75 0.61
C GLY A 359 11.45 -9.43 1.74
N THR A 360 11.88 -10.67 1.48
CA THR A 360 12.57 -11.51 2.47
C THR A 360 14.06 -11.22 2.59
N VAL A 361 14.67 -10.71 1.50
CA VAL A 361 16.10 -10.42 1.39
C VAL A 361 16.28 -9.03 0.77
N LEU A 362 17.22 -8.25 1.31
CA LEU A 362 17.58 -6.95 0.76
C LEU A 362 18.20 -7.10 -0.63
N SER A 363 17.58 -6.48 -1.63
CA SER A 363 18.13 -6.36 -2.99
C SER A 363 18.54 -4.92 -3.27
N ILE A 364 19.71 -4.76 -3.87
CA ILE A 364 20.28 -3.47 -4.26
C ILE A 364 20.82 -3.57 -5.68
N GLY A 365 20.17 -2.92 -6.64
CA GLY A 365 20.63 -2.87 -8.02
C GLY A 365 20.73 -4.24 -8.66
N ASN A 366 19.67 -5.05 -8.51
CA ASN A 366 19.59 -6.41 -9.05
C ASN A 366 20.51 -7.44 -8.35
N SER A 367 21.04 -7.15 -7.17
CA SER A 367 21.83 -8.09 -6.38
C SER A 367 21.22 -8.28 -4.98
N ASP A 368 20.98 -9.53 -4.60
CA ASP A 368 20.61 -9.98 -3.25
C ASP A 368 21.81 -10.48 -2.45
N LEU A 369 22.96 -10.60 -3.12
CA LEU A 369 24.25 -10.90 -2.50
C LEU A 369 25.03 -9.59 -2.32
N LEU A 370 25.25 -9.23 -1.08
CA LEU A 370 25.90 -7.97 -0.72
C LEU A 370 27.27 -8.24 -0.09
N SER A 371 28.21 -7.35 -0.35
CA SER A 371 29.45 -7.33 0.44
C SER A 371 29.08 -7.07 1.92
N PRO A 372 29.68 -7.82 2.88
CA PRO A 372 29.45 -7.63 4.30
C PRO A 372 29.77 -6.21 4.79
N VAL A 373 30.49 -5.42 4.00
CA VAL A 373 30.74 -3.98 4.26
C VAL A 373 29.43 -3.21 4.37
N VAL A 374 28.44 -3.49 3.51
CA VAL A 374 27.17 -2.74 3.47
C VAL A 374 26.39 -2.90 4.77
N PRO A 375 26.00 -4.13 5.22
CA PRO A 375 25.26 -4.28 6.48
C PRO A 375 26.04 -3.83 7.70
N LEU A 376 27.37 -4.05 7.73
CA LEU A 376 28.22 -3.61 8.84
C LEU A 376 28.32 -2.08 8.91
N ALA A 377 28.46 -1.39 7.77
CA ALA A 377 28.45 0.08 7.72
C ALA A 377 27.11 0.64 8.19
N VAL A 378 25.98 0.07 7.73
CA VAL A 378 24.64 0.47 8.16
C VAL A 378 24.47 0.27 9.67
N LEU A 379 24.87 -0.87 10.22
CA LEU A 379 24.83 -1.14 11.66
C LEU A 379 25.71 -0.16 12.44
N THR A 380 26.92 0.11 11.96
CA THR A 380 27.84 1.07 12.57
C THR A 380 27.18 2.47 12.68
N LEU A 381 26.61 2.93 11.57
CA LEU A 381 25.91 4.22 11.53
C LEU A 381 24.67 4.22 12.42
N ALA A 382 23.86 3.16 12.38
CA ALA A 382 22.66 3.04 13.19
C ALA A 382 22.99 3.06 14.68
N VAL A 383 23.94 2.25 15.13
CA VAL A 383 24.37 2.19 16.53
C VAL A 383 25.03 3.52 16.93
N GLY A 384 25.93 4.06 16.11
CA GLY A 384 26.66 5.29 16.41
C GLY A 384 25.78 6.54 16.50
N TRP A 385 24.66 6.55 15.73
CA TRP A 385 23.77 7.71 15.69
C TRP A 385 22.54 7.59 16.59
N TRP A 386 22.20 6.42 17.11
CA TRP A 386 20.95 6.20 17.82
C TRP A 386 20.88 6.96 19.16
N PRO A 387 20.01 8.00 19.30
CA PRO A 387 20.05 8.89 20.47
C PRO A 387 19.77 8.18 21.81
N ALA A 388 18.92 7.12 21.79
CA ALA A 388 18.58 6.36 22.99
C ALA A 388 19.74 5.55 23.57
N TRP A 389 20.80 5.32 22.80
CA TRP A 389 21.97 4.55 23.22
C TRP A 389 23.16 5.44 23.58
N ARG A 390 23.14 6.71 23.16
CA ARG A 390 24.16 7.69 23.51
C ARG A 390 24.26 7.86 25.04
N GLY A 391 25.47 7.77 25.57
CA GLY A 391 25.73 7.85 27.01
C GLY A 391 25.67 6.52 27.76
N ARG A 392 25.35 5.40 27.12
CA ARG A 392 25.52 4.06 27.72
C ARG A 392 26.98 3.64 27.60
N ALA A 393 27.52 3.00 28.66
CA ALA A 393 28.92 2.61 28.71
C ALA A 393 29.39 1.74 27.53
N TRP A 394 28.54 0.82 27.06
CA TRP A 394 28.85 -0.07 25.95
C TRP A 394 28.71 0.58 24.55
N HIS A 395 28.01 1.71 24.43
CA HIS A 395 27.67 2.32 23.14
C HIS A 395 28.92 2.65 22.30
N ARG A 396 29.93 3.29 22.90
CA ARG A 396 31.18 3.63 22.22
C ARG A 396 31.94 2.38 21.78
N ASP A 397 32.03 1.39 22.64
CA ASP A 397 32.83 0.19 22.38
C ASP A 397 32.21 -0.67 21.28
N VAL A 398 30.87 -0.83 21.29
CA VAL A 398 30.14 -1.52 20.21
C VAL A 398 30.25 -0.75 18.91
N THR A 399 30.14 0.57 18.90
CA THR A 399 30.30 1.38 17.68
C THR A 399 31.70 1.24 17.10
N VAL A 400 32.74 1.28 17.94
CA VAL A 400 34.11 1.08 17.50
C VAL A 400 34.34 -0.32 16.97
N LEU A 401 33.82 -1.35 17.64
CA LEU A 401 33.90 -2.73 17.17
C LEU A 401 33.24 -2.90 15.80
N LEU A 402 32.04 -2.40 15.61
CA LEU A 402 31.34 -2.46 14.32
C LEU A 402 32.10 -1.69 13.23
N ALA A 403 32.68 -0.53 13.56
CA ALA A 403 33.51 0.22 12.61
C ALA A 403 34.77 -0.55 12.21
N LEU A 404 35.41 -1.22 13.16
CA LEU A 404 36.56 -2.09 12.86
C LEU A 404 36.15 -3.30 12.02
N CYS A 405 35.04 -3.96 12.32
CA CYS A 405 34.50 -5.04 11.50
C CYS A 405 34.20 -4.56 10.08
N THR A 406 33.62 -3.37 9.93
CA THR A 406 33.33 -2.75 8.62
C THR A 406 34.64 -2.50 7.85
N LEU A 407 35.67 -1.99 8.52
CA LEU A 407 36.97 -1.75 7.92
C LEU A 407 37.65 -3.06 7.49
N VAL A 408 37.60 -4.08 8.34
CA VAL A 408 38.16 -5.42 8.01
C VAL A 408 37.41 -6.01 6.81
N ALA A 409 36.08 -5.93 6.79
CA ALA A 409 35.30 -6.40 5.65
C ALA A 409 35.59 -5.62 4.37
N PHE A 410 35.85 -4.31 4.46
CA PHE A 410 36.26 -3.49 3.32
C PHE A 410 37.64 -3.85 2.78
N LEU A 411 38.55 -4.19 3.66
CA LEU A 411 39.93 -4.60 3.28
C LEU A 411 40.05 -6.07 2.89
N SER A 412 39.03 -6.89 3.19
CA SER A 412 39.04 -8.33 2.93
C SER A 412 39.37 -8.70 1.46
N PRO A 413 38.83 -8.02 0.43
CA PRO A 413 39.18 -8.29 -0.96
C PRO A 413 40.68 -8.08 -1.29
N LEU A 414 41.35 -7.22 -0.51
CA LEU A 414 42.79 -6.95 -0.70
C LEU A 414 43.71 -7.98 0.00
N THR A 415 43.14 -8.73 0.96
CA THR A 415 43.92 -9.64 1.83
C THR A 415 43.49 -11.09 1.70
N SER A 416 42.41 -11.44 0.99
CA SER A 416 41.95 -12.81 0.81
C SER A 416 42.49 -13.42 -0.46
N PHE A 417 42.92 -14.70 -0.36
CA PHE A 417 43.33 -15.52 -1.50
C PHE A 417 42.15 -16.29 -2.12
N GLY A 418 40.94 -15.95 -1.79
CA GLY A 418 39.73 -16.61 -2.24
C GLY A 418 38.69 -15.66 -2.81
N GLU A 419 37.53 -16.20 -3.14
CA GLU A 419 36.39 -15.39 -3.60
C GLU A 419 35.91 -14.45 -2.48
N PRO A 420 35.44 -13.23 -2.84
CA PRO A 420 34.90 -12.31 -1.86
C PRO A 420 33.69 -12.93 -1.15
N LEU A 421 33.60 -12.72 0.16
CA LEU A 421 32.45 -13.13 0.94
C LEU A 421 31.20 -12.32 0.53
N TRP A 422 30.16 -13.04 0.17
CA TRP A 422 28.83 -12.44 -0.12
C TRP A 422 27.84 -12.87 0.94
N VAL A 423 27.00 -11.94 1.37
CA VAL A 423 25.98 -12.16 2.41
C VAL A 423 24.61 -11.73 1.92
N GLN A 424 23.60 -12.50 2.29
CA GLN A 424 22.21 -12.08 2.17
C GLN A 424 21.78 -11.38 3.47
N VAL A 425 21.11 -10.24 3.35
CA VAL A 425 20.60 -9.50 4.50
C VAL A 425 19.11 -9.79 4.63
N PRO A 426 18.69 -10.55 5.66
CA PRO A 426 17.27 -10.84 5.85
C PRO A 426 16.49 -9.57 6.20
N MET A 427 15.31 -9.43 5.59
CA MET A 427 14.42 -8.29 5.80
C MET A 427 13.24 -8.67 6.73
N PRO A 428 12.65 -7.71 7.45
CA PRO A 428 11.57 -7.96 8.40
C PRO A 428 10.34 -8.68 7.80
N TYR A 429 10.12 -8.62 6.51
CA TYR A 429 9.05 -9.34 5.83
C TYR A 429 9.10 -10.86 6.05
N VAL A 430 10.29 -11.44 6.30
CA VAL A 430 10.45 -12.86 6.69
C VAL A 430 9.51 -13.23 7.84
N VAL A 431 9.38 -12.35 8.83
CA VAL A 431 8.48 -12.57 9.98
C VAL A 431 7.03 -12.65 9.54
N PHE A 432 6.61 -11.74 8.65
CA PHE A 432 5.24 -11.77 8.10
C PHE A 432 4.97 -13.04 7.30
N LYS A 433 5.91 -13.46 6.46
CA LYS A 433 5.79 -14.67 5.66
C LYS A 433 5.56 -15.91 6.52
N HIS A 434 6.22 -16.01 7.67
CA HIS A 434 6.11 -17.17 8.54
C HIS A 434 4.96 -17.08 9.56
N MET A 435 4.57 -15.87 9.99
CA MET A 435 3.58 -15.68 11.04
C MET A 435 2.15 -15.45 10.51
N VAL A 436 2.00 -14.95 9.30
CA VAL A 436 0.69 -14.63 8.72
C VAL A 436 0.36 -15.59 7.58
N PRO A 437 -0.59 -16.52 7.75
CA PRO A 437 -0.86 -17.60 6.79
C PRO A 437 -1.10 -17.16 5.34
N LEU A 438 -1.73 -16.00 5.13
CA LEU A 438 -1.97 -15.45 3.80
C LEU A 438 -0.66 -15.05 3.10
N PHE A 439 0.30 -14.50 3.85
CA PHE A 439 1.59 -14.09 3.29
C PHE A 439 2.52 -15.27 2.99
N SER A 440 2.38 -16.39 3.70
CA SER A 440 3.15 -17.60 3.41
C SER A 440 2.73 -18.29 2.10
N ARG A 441 1.51 -18.03 1.61
CA ARG A 441 0.94 -18.72 0.43
C ARG A 441 0.96 -17.90 -0.86
N GLY A 442 0.99 -16.59 -0.78
CA GLY A 442 0.90 -15.75 -1.97
C GLY A 442 1.16 -14.27 -1.68
N GLY A 443 1.86 -13.98 -0.57
CA GLY A 443 2.17 -12.61 -0.19
C GLY A 443 3.08 -11.94 -1.21
N MET A 444 2.70 -10.76 -1.65
CA MET A 444 3.48 -9.91 -2.54
C MET A 444 3.99 -8.71 -1.76
N PRO A 445 5.24 -8.75 -1.26
CA PRO A 445 5.79 -7.68 -0.42
C PRO A 445 5.82 -6.32 -1.11
N VAL A 446 6.06 -6.26 -2.39
CA VAL A 446 6.08 -5.01 -3.18
C VAL A 446 4.84 -4.14 -2.94
N ARG A 447 3.67 -4.74 -2.69
CA ARG A 447 2.40 -4.03 -2.48
C ARG A 447 2.33 -3.21 -1.18
N PHE A 448 3.24 -3.44 -0.22
CA PHE A 448 3.34 -2.59 0.98
C PHE A 448 3.75 -1.16 0.64
N GLU A 449 4.36 -0.91 -0.52
CA GLU A 449 4.77 0.41 -1.01
C GLU A 449 3.59 1.39 -1.08
N LEU A 450 2.36 0.92 -1.28
CA LEU A 450 1.16 1.76 -1.30
C LEU A 450 1.03 2.66 -0.04
N ILE A 451 1.31 2.10 1.14
CA ILE A 451 1.26 2.87 2.40
C ILE A 451 2.46 3.82 2.51
N THR A 452 3.60 3.46 1.94
CA THR A 452 4.77 4.36 1.83
C THR A 452 4.39 5.61 1.05
N THR A 453 3.76 5.44 -0.12
CA THR A 453 3.29 6.55 -0.96
C THR A 453 2.23 7.40 -0.27
N LEU A 454 1.29 6.78 0.45
CA LEU A 454 0.31 7.53 1.26
C LEU A 454 1.01 8.38 2.34
N ALA A 455 2.00 7.81 3.04
CA ALA A 455 2.74 8.54 4.06
C ALA A 455 3.53 9.73 3.48
N LEU A 456 4.11 9.57 2.28
CA LEU A 456 4.76 10.68 1.56
C LEU A 456 3.77 11.78 1.16
N GLY A 457 2.57 11.41 0.74
CA GLY A 457 1.52 12.38 0.41
C GLY A 457 1.03 13.18 1.64
N VAL A 458 1.12 12.61 2.84
CA VAL A 458 0.79 13.29 4.11
C VAL A 458 1.90 14.25 4.54
N LEU A 459 3.16 13.94 4.28
CA LEU A 459 4.32 14.76 4.64
C LEU A 459 4.48 15.97 3.74
#